data_00d10c8e7ea71bec8140e50b91fc01ec
#
_entry.id   00d10c8e7ea71bec8140e50b91fc01ec
#
_cell.length_a   1.000
_cell.length_b   1.000
_cell.length_c   1.000
_cell.angle_alpha   90.00
_cell.angle_beta   90.00
_cell.angle_gamma   90.00
#
_symmetry.space_group_name_H-M   'P 1'
#
loop_
_entity.id
_entity.type
_entity.pdbx_description
1 polymer ?
#
loop_
_entity_poly.entity_id
_entity_poly.type
_entity_poly.pdbx_seq_one_letter_code
_entity_poly.pdbx_strand_id
1 'polypeptide(L)'
;FKKEEAAISEWSAENVKMCAARQADILDNADKLLKAGGSLVYSTCTFSEEEDEGMIEQFLKLHTNYKLLHMQKLYPHKVRGEGHFAALLQKTDGEEGEMRPAPAAKLKEREKIYRDFERAFLNIRFENLFAAGDSLFSLPYGAPAPQLQTLRAGVKLGDFISGRFEPSHSLAMCLKQGEADFVEADEDTAKKYLSGLTFGVGGSGWKVVSYKGYPLGWCKAGAGVAKNHYPKGLRTSY
;
A
#
# COMPACT_ATOMS: atom_id res chain seq x y z
N PHE A 1 -15.73 8.86 19.50
CA PHE A 1 -17.07 9.04 20.15
C PHE A 1 -18.22 8.93 19.15
N LYS A 2 -18.10 9.47 17.94
CA LYS A 2 -19.22 9.53 16.98
C LYS A 2 -19.68 8.16 16.46
N LYS A 3 -18.78 7.16 16.42
CA LYS A 3 -19.04 5.82 15.87
C LYS A 3 -19.30 4.76 16.94
N GLU A 4 -18.91 5.00 18.19
CA GLU A 4 -19.04 4.04 19.29
C GLU A 4 -19.38 4.78 20.58
N GLU A 5 -20.58 4.52 21.11
CA GLU A 5 -21.02 5.07 22.42
C GLU A 5 -20.16 4.57 23.58
N ALA A 6 -19.64 3.34 23.48
CA ALA A 6 -18.71 2.77 24.47
C ALA A 6 -17.45 3.63 24.65
N ALA A 7 -16.94 4.28 23.59
CA ALA A 7 -15.77 5.14 23.66
C ALA A 7 -15.98 6.37 24.57
N ILE A 8 -17.22 6.83 24.76
CA ILE A 8 -17.53 7.94 25.67
C ILE A 8 -17.41 7.47 27.12
N SER A 9 -17.93 6.28 27.44
CA SER A 9 -17.90 5.70 28.78
C SER A 9 -16.50 5.22 29.18
N GLU A 10 -15.64 4.87 28.24
CA GLU A 10 -14.27 4.43 28.44
C GLU A 10 -13.28 5.58 28.58
N TRP A 11 -13.67 6.81 28.23
CA TRP A 11 -12.77 7.96 28.32
C TRP A 11 -12.49 8.33 29.80
N SER A 12 -11.22 8.44 30.15
CA SER A 12 -10.76 8.93 31.45
C SER A 12 -9.38 9.59 31.32
N ALA A 13 -9.02 10.43 32.28
CA ALA A 13 -7.69 11.03 32.34
C ALA A 13 -6.57 9.99 32.51
N GLU A 14 -6.86 8.86 33.19
CA GLU A 14 -5.94 7.73 33.30
C GLU A 14 -5.71 7.06 31.95
N ASN A 15 -6.76 6.89 31.15
CA ASN A 15 -6.65 6.30 29.80
C ASN A 15 -5.86 7.23 28.87
N VAL A 16 -5.98 8.54 28.97
CA VAL A 16 -5.14 9.50 28.23
C VAL A 16 -3.66 9.29 28.56
N LYS A 17 -3.31 9.19 29.84
CA LYS A 17 -1.91 8.94 30.28
C LYS A 17 -1.39 7.59 29.81
N MET A 18 -2.22 6.54 29.87
CA MET A 18 -1.87 5.22 29.36
C MET A 18 -1.64 5.23 27.84
N CYS A 19 -2.47 5.94 27.11
CA CYS A 19 -2.31 6.11 25.66
C CYS A 19 -1.02 6.87 25.35
N ALA A 20 -0.75 7.98 26.03
CA ALA A 20 0.47 8.75 25.87
C ALA A 20 1.73 7.92 26.15
N ALA A 21 1.74 7.13 27.22
CA ALA A 21 2.87 6.23 27.52
C ALA A 21 3.10 5.21 26.39
N ARG A 22 2.03 4.58 25.88
CA ARG A 22 2.11 3.65 24.73
C ARG A 22 2.60 4.33 23.45
N GLN A 23 2.19 5.57 23.20
CA GLN A 23 2.63 6.36 22.05
C GLN A 23 4.12 6.69 22.15
N ALA A 24 4.65 7.00 23.35
CA ALA A 24 6.07 7.19 23.57
C ALA A 24 6.87 5.92 23.20
N ASP A 25 6.45 4.74 23.68
CA ASP A 25 7.07 3.46 23.33
C ASP A 25 7.05 3.19 21.81
N ILE A 26 5.97 3.55 21.13
CA ILE A 26 5.85 3.40 19.68
C ILE A 26 6.84 4.34 18.97
N LEU A 27 6.97 5.58 19.39
CA LEU A 27 7.91 6.54 18.81
C LEU A 27 9.36 6.10 19.03
N ASP A 28 9.71 5.59 20.21
CA ASP A 28 11.05 5.03 20.51
C ASP A 28 11.38 3.82 19.59
N ASN A 29 10.39 2.99 19.31
CA ASN A 29 10.57 1.89 18.37
C ASN A 29 10.66 2.36 16.91
N ALA A 30 9.90 3.39 16.53
CA ALA A 30 9.98 4.00 15.20
C ALA A 30 11.35 4.64 14.95
N ASP A 31 11.95 5.30 15.98
CA ASP A 31 13.31 5.83 15.89
C ASP A 31 14.34 4.78 15.50
N LYS A 32 14.27 3.59 16.10
CA LYS A 32 15.19 2.46 15.82
C LYS A 32 15.09 1.95 14.38
N LEU A 33 13.93 2.16 13.74
CA LEU A 33 13.65 1.72 12.36
C LEU A 33 13.99 2.80 11.32
N LEU A 34 14.12 4.05 11.73
CA LEU A 34 14.33 5.18 10.83
C LEU A 34 15.81 5.50 10.69
N LYS A 35 16.30 5.53 9.45
CA LYS A 35 17.67 5.94 9.13
C LYS A 35 17.84 7.46 9.17
N ALA A 36 19.09 7.93 9.26
CA ALA A 36 19.43 9.33 9.10
C ALA A 36 18.86 9.91 7.79
N GLY A 37 18.37 11.15 7.81
CA GLY A 37 17.66 11.80 6.70
C GLY A 37 16.21 11.35 6.52
N GLY A 38 15.77 10.28 7.21
CA GLY A 38 14.41 9.76 7.13
C GLY A 38 13.37 10.70 7.76
N SER A 39 12.14 10.64 7.28
CA SER A 39 11.02 11.43 7.80
C SER A 39 10.06 10.55 8.61
N LEU A 40 9.58 11.08 9.74
CA LEU A 40 8.59 10.48 10.61
C LEU A 40 7.35 11.37 10.65
N VAL A 41 6.19 10.80 10.35
CA VAL A 41 4.90 11.47 10.55
C VAL A 41 4.22 10.82 11.76
N TYR A 42 3.96 11.63 12.77
CA TYR A 42 3.16 11.26 13.92
C TYR A 42 1.78 11.89 13.79
N SER A 43 0.73 11.15 14.05
CA SER A 43 -0.63 11.69 13.97
C SER A 43 -1.59 11.00 14.92
N THR A 44 -2.57 11.76 15.42
CA THR A 44 -3.65 11.28 16.30
C THR A 44 -5.00 11.85 15.87
N CYS A 45 -6.07 11.26 16.39
CA CYS A 45 -7.44 11.77 16.27
C CYS A 45 -7.96 12.35 17.60
N THR A 46 -7.10 12.55 18.58
CA THR A 46 -7.44 13.21 19.86
C THR A 46 -7.18 14.71 19.81
N PHE A 47 -7.59 15.41 20.86
CA PHE A 47 -7.26 16.80 21.13
C PHE A 47 -6.48 16.97 22.43
N SER A 48 -6.11 15.87 23.08
CA SER A 48 -5.33 15.85 24.29
C SER A 48 -3.93 16.43 24.03
N GLU A 49 -3.50 17.37 24.84
CA GLU A 49 -2.17 17.96 24.72
C GLU A 49 -1.07 16.93 25.03
N GLU A 50 -1.35 16.01 25.99
CA GLU A 50 -0.43 14.94 26.38
C GLU A 50 -0.15 13.95 25.25
N GLU A 51 -1.15 13.74 24.40
CA GLU A 51 -1.06 12.84 23.25
C GLU A 51 -0.63 13.54 21.95
N ASP A 52 -0.67 14.86 21.90
CA ASP A 52 -0.38 15.66 20.72
C ASP A 52 0.93 16.45 20.87
N GLU A 53 0.84 17.75 21.16
CA GLU A 53 2.01 18.64 21.24
C GLU A 53 3.00 18.19 22.32
N GLY A 54 2.49 17.83 23.52
CA GLY A 54 3.31 17.36 24.64
C GLY A 54 4.09 16.10 24.30
N MET A 55 3.50 15.17 23.53
CA MET A 55 4.19 13.96 23.04
C MET A 55 5.37 14.34 22.13
N ILE A 56 5.16 15.24 21.19
CA ILE A 56 6.23 15.70 20.28
C ILE A 56 7.34 16.43 21.04
N GLU A 57 6.99 17.29 21.99
CA GLU A 57 7.97 17.97 22.84
C GLU A 57 8.80 16.98 23.66
N GLN A 58 8.16 15.99 24.27
CA GLN A 58 8.85 14.96 25.03
C GLN A 58 9.79 14.15 24.13
N PHE A 59 9.31 13.72 22.95
CA PHE A 59 10.11 12.97 21.99
C PHE A 59 11.35 13.77 21.55
N LEU A 60 11.20 15.05 21.20
CA LEU A 60 12.32 15.92 20.80
C LEU A 60 13.32 16.20 21.92
N LYS A 61 12.91 16.20 23.19
CA LYS A 61 13.81 16.31 24.33
C LYS A 61 14.68 15.06 24.52
N LEU A 62 14.12 13.89 24.24
CA LEU A 62 14.82 12.60 24.38
C LEU A 62 15.65 12.26 23.13
N HIS A 63 15.17 12.64 21.95
CA HIS A 63 15.79 12.36 20.66
C HIS A 63 16.31 13.66 20.00
N THR A 64 17.48 14.14 20.47
CA THR A 64 18.07 15.41 20.01
C THR A 64 18.54 15.38 18.56
N ASN A 65 18.56 14.21 17.95
CA ASN A 65 18.86 13.96 16.54
C ASN A 65 17.61 14.08 15.62
N TYR A 66 16.52 14.71 16.10
CA TYR A 66 15.35 15.02 15.30
C TYR A 66 15.10 16.52 15.19
N LYS A 67 14.55 16.90 14.03
CA LYS A 67 14.07 18.25 13.76
C LYS A 67 12.56 18.19 13.45
N LEU A 68 11.79 19.03 14.14
CA LEU A 68 10.38 19.26 13.78
C LEU A 68 10.32 20.14 12.53
N LEU A 69 9.72 19.64 11.47
CA LEU A 69 9.55 20.37 10.20
C LEU A 69 8.19 21.04 10.13
N HIS A 70 7.14 20.37 10.61
CA HIS A 70 5.78 20.90 10.61
C HIS A 70 4.96 20.25 11.71
N MET A 71 4.04 21.01 12.30
CA MET A 71 3.08 20.50 13.28
C MET A 71 1.76 21.26 13.12
N GLN A 72 0.66 20.56 13.10
CA GLN A 72 -0.66 21.14 12.89
C GLN A 72 -1.76 20.36 13.61
N LYS A 73 -2.65 21.09 14.27
CA LYS A 73 -3.90 20.56 14.82
C LYS A 73 -5.08 21.08 13.99
N LEU A 74 -5.82 20.15 13.42
CA LEU A 74 -7.00 20.40 12.58
C LEU A 74 -8.27 20.26 13.42
N TYR A 75 -8.98 21.37 13.61
CA TYR A 75 -10.21 21.39 14.39
C TYR A 75 -11.46 21.27 13.50
N PRO A 76 -12.52 20.57 13.94
CA PRO A 76 -13.74 20.37 13.15
C PRO A 76 -14.46 21.67 12.75
N HIS A 77 -14.27 22.74 13.51
CA HIS A 77 -14.85 24.06 13.21
C HIS A 77 -14.07 24.85 12.14
N LYS A 78 -12.84 24.42 11.80
CA LYS A 78 -11.99 25.06 10.80
C LYS A 78 -11.90 24.29 9.49
N VAL A 79 -12.05 22.96 9.55
CA VAL A 79 -11.93 22.07 8.38
C VAL A 79 -13.07 21.07 8.38
N ARG A 80 -13.42 20.53 7.19
CA ARG A 80 -14.36 19.41 7.11
C ARG A 80 -13.67 18.15 7.60
N GLY A 81 -14.12 17.59 8.70
CA GLY A 81 -13.57 16.37 9.31
C GLY A 81 -13.87 16.31 10.80
N GLU A 82 -13.41 15.23 11.44
CA GLU A 82 -13.65 14.96 12.87
C GLU A 82 -12.55 15.55 13.78
N GLY A 83 -11.52 16.14 13.17
CA GLY A 83 -10.34 16.64 13.83
C GLY A 83 -9.16 15.71 13.71
N HIS A 84 -7.97 16.28 13.70
CA HIS A 84 -6.72 15.52 13.55
C HIS A 84 -5.54 16.32 14.05
N PHE A 85 -4.55 15.64 14.60
CA PHE A 85 -3.24 16.19 14.86
C PHE A 85 -2.22 15.53 13.99
N ALA A 86 -1.25 16.27 13.46
CA ALA A 86 -0.13 15.72 12.71
C ALA A 86 1.15 16.50 12.95
N ALA A 87 2.26 15.79 13.12
CA ALA A 87 3.60 16.35 13.19
C ALA A 87 4.54 15.64 12.23
N LEU A 88 5.29 16.40 11.45
CA LEU A 88 6.33 15.91 10.55
C LEU A 88 7.70 16.19 11.17
N LEU A 89 8.46 15.13 11.42
CA LEU A 89 9.80 15.18 11.96
C LEU A 89 10.80 14.59 10.96
N GLN A 90 12.04 15.02 11.04
CA GLN A 90 13.14 14.46 10.26
C GLN A 90 14.27 14.05 11.20
N LYS A 91 14.75 12.82 11.03
CA LYS A 91 15.95 12.33 11.70
C LYS A 91 17.18 12.96 11.04
N THR A 92 17.96 13.74 11.75
CA THR A 92 19.09 14.50 11.19
C THR A 92 20.38 13.70 11.23
N ASP A 93 20.53 12.80 12.20
CA ASP A 93 21.73 12.02 12.45
C ASP A 93 21.36 10.65 13.03
N GLY A 94 22.24 9.67 12.88
CA GLY A 94 22.08 8.30 13.39
C GLY A 94 22.95 7.30 12.65
N GLU A 95 23.15 6.14 13.24
CA GLU A 95 23.88 5.06 12.58
C GLU A 95 23.07 4.55 11.36
N GLU A 96 23.74 4.42 10.21
CA GLU A 96 23.18 3.73 9.07
C GLU A 96 23.22 2.22 9.35
N GLY A 97 22.04 1.66 9.66
CA GLY A 97 21.90 0.22 9.71
C GLY A 97 22.12 -0.38 8.31
N GLU A 98 23.02 -1.35 8.18
CA GLU A 98 23.13 -2.14 6.97
C GLU A 98 21.84 -2.94 6.75
N MET A 99 21.06 -2.54 5.74
CA MET A 99 19.97 -3.39 5.27
C MET A 99 20.60 -4.61 4.57
N ARG A 100 20.53 -5.77 5.20
CA ARG A 100 20.95 -7.03 4.57
C ARG A 100 19.72 -7.64 3.86
N PRO A 101 19.60 -7.46 2.54
CA PRO A 101 18.55 -8.13 1.81
C PRO A 101 18.74 -9.64 1.94
N ALA A 102 17.65 -10.36 2.21
CA ALA A 102 17.69 -11.81 2.12
C ALA A 102 18.07 -12.21 0.67
N PRO A 103 18.86 -13.30 0.49
CA PRO A 103 19.22 -13.75 -0.85
C PRO A 103 17.93 -14.02 -1.63
N ALA A 104 17.86 -13.48 -2.85
CA ALA A 104 16.75 -13.71 -3.75
C ALA A 104 16.56 -15.21 -4.00
N ALA A 105 15.38 -15.74 -3.78
CA ALA A 105 15.06 -17.10 -4.11
C ALA A 105 15.31 -17.29 -5.63
N LYS A 106 16.03 -18.37 -6.01
CA LYS A 106 16.28 -18.68 -7.41
C LYS A 106 14.95 -19.04 -8.08
N LEU A 107 14.38 -18.12 -8.83
CA LEU A 107 13.09 -18.28 -9.52
C LEU A 107 13.19 -19.25 -10.71
N LYS A 108 14.38 -19.45 -11.28
CA LYS A 108 14.66 -20.38 -12.39
C LYS A 108 13.61 -20.29 -13.52
N GLU A 109 12.92 -21.41 -13.77
CA GLU A 109 11.93 -21.52 -14.83
C GLU A 109 10.70 -20.63 -14.64
N ARG A 110 10.31 -20.34 -13.39
CA ARG A 110 9.22 -19.41 -13.05
C ARG A 110 9.53 -17.97 -13.49
N GLU A 111 10.77 -17.53 -13.37
CA GLU A 111 11.17 -16.21 -13.86
C GLU A 111 11.00 -16.13 -15.38
N LYS A 112 11.37 -17.16 -16.12
CA LYS A 112 11.18 -17.21 -17.57
C LYS A 112 9.70 -17.06 -17.93
N ILE A 113 8.82 -17.83 -17.29
CA ILE A 113 7.37 -17.76 -17.52
C ILE A 113 6.84 -16.33 -17.25
N TYR A 114 7.28 -15.71 -16.16
CA TYR A 114 6.90 -14.34 -15.85
C TYR A 114 7.47 -13.33 -16.87
N ARG A 115 8.74 -13.45 -17.24
CA ARG A 115 9.37 -12.55 -18.22
C ARG A 115 8.75 -12.67 -19.61
N ASP A 116 8.26 -13.85 -19.98
CA ASP A 116 7.50 -14.04 -21.23
C ASP A 116 6.16 -13.30 -21.16
N PHE A 117 5.43 -13.36 -20.03
CA PHE A 117 4.25 -12.55 -19.78
C PHE A 117 4.55 -11.05 -19.81
N GLU A 118 5.58 -10.61 -19.07
CA GLU A 118 6.00 -9.20 -18.97
C GLU A 118 6.28 -8.63 -20.37
N ARG A 119 7.09 -9.31 -21.18
CA ARG A 119 7.40 -8.87 -22.55
C ARG A 119 6.20 -8.82 -23.48
N ALA A 120 5.22 -9.70 -23.26
CA ALA A 120 4.05 -9.78 -24.13
C ALA A 120 2.98 -8.72 -23.80
N PHE A 121 2.89 -8.27 -22.53
CA PHE A 121 1.73 -7.50 -22.07
C PHE A 121 2.09 -6.23 -21.29
N LEU A 122 3.36 -6.02 -20.91
CA LEU A 122 3.79 -4.83 -20.17
C LEU A 122 4.86 -4.06 -20.95
N ASN A 123 4.83 -2.73 -20.82
CA ASN A 123 5.85 -1.82 -21.31
C ASN A 123 6.76 -1.30 -20.18
N ILE A 124 6.70 -1.92 -19.04
CA ILE A 124 7.52 -1.65 -17.85
C ILE A 124 8.15 -2.97 -17.38
N ARG A 125 9.33 -2.87 -16.78
CA ARG A 125 10.02 -4.01 -16.20
C ARG A 125 10.01 -3.95 -14.69
N PHE A 126 9.62 -5.05 -14.05
CA PHE A 126 9.68 -5.21 -12.61
C PHE A 126 10.96 -5.92 -12.20
N GLU A 127 11.69 -5.30 -11.29
CA GLU A 127 12.93 -5.83 -10.72
C GLU A 127 12.67 -6.40 -9.30
N ASN A 128 13.72 -6.93 -8.66
CA ASN A 128 13.68 -7.49 -7.30
C ASN A 128 12.52 -8.47 -7.09
N LEU A 129 12.44 -9.46 -7.97
CA LEU A 129 11.40 -10.48 -7.95
C LEU A 129 11.58 -11.41 -6.74
N PHE A 130 10.48 -11.69 -6.06
CA PHE A 130 10.41 -12.59 -4.92
C PHE A 130 9.22 -13.52 -5.06
N ALA A 131 9.43 -14.83 -4.88
CA ALA A 131 8.34 -15.82 -4.89
C ALA A 131 8.04 -16.32 -3.47
N ALA A 132 6.76 -16.39 -3.13
CA ALA A 132 6.24 -17.03 -1.94
C ALA A 132 5.15 -18.04 -2.34
N GLY A 133 5.43 -19.33 -2.21
CA GLY A 133 4.56 -20.36 -2.78
C GLY A 133 4.45 -20.19 -4.29
N ASP A 134 3.23 -20.13 -4.80
CA ASP A 134 2.95 -19.90 -6.22
C ASP A 134 2.78 -18.44 -6.59
N SER A 135 2.88 -17.52 -5.62
CA SER A 135 2.75 -16.08 -5.84
C SER A 135 4.10 -15.44 -6.14
N LEU A 136 4.10 -14.50 -7.09
CA LEU A 136 5.25 -13.67 -7.44
C LEU A 136 5.00 -12.23 -7.02
N PHE A 137 6.04 -11.61 -6.44
CA PHE A 137 6.05 -10.23 -5.96
C PHE A 137 7.23 -9.46 -6.55
N SER A 138 7.08 -8.14 -6.66
CA SER A 138 8.18 -7.20 -6.84
C SER A 138 8.30 -6.33 -5.59
N LEU A 139 9.53 -6.19 -5.11
CA LEU A 139 9.85 -5.39 -3.94
C LEU A 139 10.67 -4.17 -4.35
N PRO A 140 10.53 -3.02 -3.66
CA PRO A 140 11.39 -1.87 -3.92
C PRO A 140 12.86 -2.12 -3.53
N TYR A 141 13.07 -3.03 -2.57
CA TYR A 141 14.39 -3.42 -2.06
C TYR A 141 14.38 -4.94 -1.89
N GLY A 142 15.40 -5.64 -2.00
CA GLY A 142 15.59 -7.10 -1.85
C GLY A 142 14.48 -7.91 -1.12
N ALA A 143 14.66 -9.20 -0.97
CA ALA A 143 13.65 -10.06 -0.34
C ALA A 143 13.41 -9.70 1.14
N PRO A 144 12.21 -9.98 1.71
CA PRO A 144 11.94 -9.80 3.12
C PRO A 144 12.91 -10.62 3.99
N ALA A 145 13.20 -10.14 5.19
CA ALA A 145 14.03 -10.88 6.13
C ALA A 145 13.37 -12.23 6.47
N PRO A 146 14.09 -13.38 6.35
CA PRO A 146 13.49 -14.71 6.49
C PRO A 146 12.87 -14.98 7.87
N GLN A 147 13.36 -14.27 8.90
CA GLN A 147 12.90 -14.39 10.27
C GLN A 147 11.64 -13.57 10.59
N LEU A 148 11.17 -12.75 9.64
CA LEU A 148 9.97 -11.95 9.82
C LEU A 148 8.77 -12.62 9.18
N GLN A 149 7.64 -12.65 9.89
CA GLN A 149 6.35 -13.04 9.32
C GLN A 149 5.85 -11.92 8.41
N THR A 150 6.02 -12.12 7.10
CA THR A 150 5.64 -11.12 6.10
C THR A 150 4.16 -11.22 5.78
N LEU A 151 3.38 -10.20 6.10
CA LEU A 151 1.96 -10.11 5.75
C LEU A 151 1.77 -9.69 4.28
N ARG A 152 2.63 -8.81 3.77
CA ARG A 152 2.61 -8.36 2.38
C ARG A 152 4.03 -8.04 1.93
N ALA A 153 4.47 -8.69 0.87
CA ALA A 153 5.80 -8.51 0.29
C ALA A 153 5.72 -7.63 -0.96
N GLY A 154 5.69 -6.31 -0.81
CA GLY A 154 5.65 -5.39 -1.94
C GLY A 154 4.39 -5.52 -2.81
N VAL A 155 4.54 -5.41 -4.13
CA VAL A 155 3.45 -5.56 -5.11
C VAL A 155 3.35 -7.01 -5.54
N LYS A 156 2.20 -7.64 -5.31
CA LYS A 156 1.92 -8.96 -5.89
C LYS A 156 1.74 -8.80 -7.40
N LEU A 157 2.62 -9.44 -8.18
CA LEU A 157 2.56 -9.42 -9.65
C LEU A 157 1.54 -10.42 -10.18
N GLY A 158 1.47 -11.61 -9.59
CA GLY A 158 0.53 -12.64 -10.02
C GLY A 158 0.84 -14.00 -9.41
N ASP A 159 0.21 -15.01 -9.97
CA ASP A 159 0.34 -16.40 -9.53
C ASP A 159 0.76 -17.32 -10.71
N PHE A 160 1.54 -18.36 -10.39
CA PHE A 160 1.86 -19.42 -11.32
C PHE A 160 0.81 -20.52 -11.20
N ILE A 161 -0.04 -20.66 -12.23
CA ILE A 161 -1.14 -21.62 -12.25
C ILE A 161 -1.00 -22.53 -13.47
N SER A 162 -0.83 -23.81 -13.23
CA SER A 162 -0.74 -24.84 -14.31
C SER A 162 0.29 -24.46 -15.41
N GLY A 163 1.49 -24.03 -14.99
CA GLY A 163 2.59 -23.67 -15.90
C GLY A 163 2.41 -22.34 -16.64
N ARG A 164 1.45 -21.51 -16.25
CA ARG A 164 1.21 -20.18 -16.82
C ARG A 164 1.25 -19.12 -15.73
N PHE A 165 1.50 -17.89 -16.13
CA PHE A 165 1.41 -16.73 -15.22
C PHE A 165 0.03 -16.06 -15.38
N GLU A 166 -0.64 -15.87 -14.25
CA GLU A 166 -1.89 -15.11 -14.18
C GLU A 166 -1.65 -13.83 -13.39
N PRO A 167 -1.84 -12.63 -14.02
CA PRO A 167 -1.57 -11.36 -13.35
C PRO A 167 -2.56 -11.08 -12.23
N SER A 168 -2.05 -10.54 -11.12
CA SER A 168 -2.88 -10.18 -9.98
C SER A 168 -3.61 -8.86 -10.20
N HIS A 169 -4.70 -8.67 -9.46
CA HIS A 169 -5.39 -7.38 -9.41
C HIS A 169 -4.47 -6.24 -8.90
N SER A 170 -3.59 -6.55 -7.94
CA SER A 170 -2.61 -5.57 -7.42
C SER A 170 -1.66 -5.06 -8.50
N LEU A 171 -1.26 -5.92 -9.45
CA LEU A 171 -0.45 -5.50 -10.58
C LEU A 171 -1.23 -4.48 -11.45
N ALA A 172 -2.49 -4.79 -11.81
CA ALA A 172 -3.29 -3.84 -12.59
C ALA A 172 -3.40 -2.47 -11.92
N MET A 173 -3.61 -2.46 -10.60
CA MET A 173 -3.81 -1.22 -9.83
C MET A 173 -2.54 -0.37 -9.70
N CYS A 174 -1.35 -0.92 -9.90
CA CYS A 174 -0.10 -0.15 -9.84
C CYS A 174 0.38 0.36 -11.21
N LEU A 175 -0.22 -0.12 -12.31
CA LEU A 175 0.15 0.28 -13.67
C LEU A 175 -0.44 1.64 -14.05
N LYS A 176 0.36 2.43 -14.77
CA LYS A 176 -0.05 3.71 -15.35
C LYS A 176 -0.37 3.55 -16.84
N GLN A 177 -1.07 4.52 -17.39
CA GLN A 177 -1.31 4.61 -18.82
C GLN A 177 0.00 4.53 -19.61
N GLY A 178 0.05 3.65 -20.62
CA GLY A 178 1.25 3.39 -21.41
C GLY A 178 2.16 2.27 -20.88
N GLU A 179 2.00 1.81 -19.64
CA GLU A 179 2.78 0.70 -19.07
C GLU A 179 2.20 -0.69 -19.41
N ALA A 180 0.98 -0.74 -19.94
CA ALA A 180 0.33 -1.92 -20.48
C ALA A 180 -0.69 -1.51 -21.56
N ASP A 181 -1.36 -2.49 -22.18
CA ASP A 181 -2.49 -2.20 -23.08
C ASP A 181 -3.74 -1.91 -22.22
N PHE A 182 -4.18 -0.66 -22.26
CA PHE A 182 -5.34 -0.16 -21.54
C PHE A 182 -6.58 -0.08 -22.42
N VAL A 183 -7.72 -0.44 -21.85
CA VAL A 183 -9.05 -0.29 -22.44
C VAL A 183 -9.84 0.71 -21.60
N GLU A 184 -10.00 1.93 -22.11
CA GLU A 184 -10.81 2.93 -21.44
C GLU A 184 -12.29 2.57 -21.59
N ALA A 185 -12.96 2.36 -20.47
CA ALA A 185 -14.37 2.01 -20.39
C ALA A 185 -15.23 3.27 -20.23
N ASP A 186 -16.39 3.30 -20.87
CA ASP A 186 -17.46 4.21 -20.50
C ASP A 186 -18.12 3.76 -19.18
N GLU A 187 -19.05 4.55 -18.66
CA GLU A 187 -19.69 4.28 -17.36
C GLU A 187 -20.43 2.94 -17.34
N ASP A 188 -21.15 2.60 -18.43
CA ASP A 188 -21.91 1.36 -18.54
C ASP A 188 -20.98 0.13 -18.60
N THR A 189 -19.91 0.22 -19.36
CA THR A 189 -18.89 -0.83 -19.46
C THR A 189 -18.15 -0.99 -18.12
N ALA A 190 -17.83 0.10 -17.44
CA ALA A 190 -17.20 0.05 -16.11
C ALA A 190 -18.13 -0.63 -15.08
N LYS A 191 -19.42 -0.32 -15.04
CA LYS A 191 -20.42 -0.99 -14.20
C LYS A 191 -20.50 -2.49 -14.50
N LYS A 192 -20.59 -2.88 -15.79
CA LYS A 192 -20.54 -4.29 -16.20
C LYS A 192 -19.27 -4.98 -15.72
N TYR A 193 -18.12 -4.32 -15.91
CA TYR A 193 -16.84 -4.86 -15.46
C TYR A 193 -16.80 -5.07 -13.94
N LEU A 194 -17.18 -4.08 -13.15
CA LEU A 194 -17.21 -4.16 -11.68
C LEU A 194 -18.23 -5.20 -11.15
N SER A 195 -19.27 -5.50 -11.93
CA SER A 195 -20.24 -6.58 -11.64
C SER A 195 -19.76 -7.97 -12.08
N GLY A 196 -18.58 -8.06 -12.72
CA GLY A 196 -18.00 -9.34 -13.18
C GLY A 196 -18.55 -9.83 -14.52
N LEU A 197 -19.29 -8.99 -15.25
CA LEU A 197 -19.84 -9.31 -16.56
C LEU A 197 -18.80 -9.16 -17.68
N THR A 198 -19.05 -9.81 -18.81
CA THR A 198 -18.26 -9.65 -20.03
C THR A 198 -18.71 -8.43 -20.81
N PHE A 199 -17.84 -7.93 -21.67
CA PHE A 199 -18.11 -6.78 -22.54
C PHE A 199 -17.32 -6.92 -23.84
N GLY A 200 -17.69 -6.15 -24.88
CA GLY A 200 -17.01 -6.13 -26.17
C GLY A 200 -15.66 -5.43 -26.05
N VAL A 201 -14.61 -6.03 -26.62
CA VAL A 201 -13.27 -5.43 -26.68
C VAL A 201 -12.50 -5.93 -27.90
N GLY A 202 -11.76 -5.03 -28.55
CA GLY A 202 -10.87 -5.40 -29.68
C GLY A 202 -9.55 -6.02 -29.22
N GLY A 203 -8.89 -6.72 -30.16
CA GLY A 203 -7.57 -7.33 -29.95
C GLY A 203 -7.61 -8.64 -29.16
N SER A 204 -6.46 -9.04 -28.61
CA SER A 204 -6.31 -10.28 -27.89
C SER A 204 -5.33 -10.14 -26.71
N GLY A 205 -5.38 -11.06 -25.75
CA GLY A 205 -4.46 -11.11 -24.63
C GLY A 205 -4.91 -10.30 -23.40
N TRP A 206 -3.99 -10.10 -22.48
CA TRP A 206 -4.26 -9.36 -21.26
C TRP A 206 -4.31 -7.86 -21.50
N LYS A 207 -5.33 -7.19 -20.95
CA LYS A 207 -5.52 -5.74 -21.02
C LYS A 207 -5.97 -5.22 -19.67
N VAL A 208 -5.60 -3.99 -19.33
CA VAL A 208 -6.08 -3.29 -18.14
C VAL A 208 -7.33 -2.50 -18.49
N VAL A 209 -8.44 -2.78 -17.82
CA VAL A 209 -9.65 -1.95 -17.92
C VAL A 209 -9.45 -0.70 -17.07
N SER A 210 -9.71 0.48 -17.65
CA SER A 210 -9.66 1.77 -16.94
C SER A 210 -10.96 2.54 -17.09
N TYR A 211 -11.22 3.45 -16.16
CA TYR A 211 -12.33 4.39 -16.21
C TYR A 211 -11.84 5.75 -15.73
N LYS A 212 -12.05 6.78 -16.54
CA LYS A 212 -11.53 8.14 -16.30
C LYS A 212 -10.04 8.17 -16.02
N GLY A 213 -9.27 7.33 -16.74
CA GLY A 213 -7.82 7.23 -16.60
C GLY A 213 -7.33 6.38 -15.42
N TYR A 214 -8.22 5.86 -14.56
CA TYR A 214 -7.85 5.03 -13.41
C TYR A 214 -8.01 3.54 -13.74
N PRO A 215 -7.02 2.69 -13.42
CA PRO A 215 -7.14 1.24 -13.63
C PRO A 215 -8.22 0.65 -12.72
N LEU A 216 -9.03 -0.24 -13.28
CA LEU A 216 -10.03 -1.02 -12.55
C LEU A 216 -9.58 -2.47 -12.33
N GLY A 217 -8.74 -3.00 -13.21
CA GLY A 217 -8.26 -4.38 -13.12
C GLY A 217 -8.05 -5.02 -14.50
N TRP A 218 -7.80 -6.34 -14.51
CA TRP A 218 -7.50 -7.10 -15.72
C TRP A 218 -8.74 -7.62 -16.43
N CYS A 219 -8.68 -7.65 -17.75
CA CYS A 219 -9.50 -8.50 -18.60
C CYS A 219 -8.61 -9.27 -19.57
N LYS A 220 -9.14 -10.38 -20.12
CA LYS A 220 -8.47 -11.13 -21.17
C LYS A 220 -9.33 -11.06 -22.43
N ALA A 221 -8.83 -10.33 -23.43
CA ALA A 221 -9.49 -10.15 -24.71
C ALA A 221 -9.33 -11.38 -25.62
N GLY A 222 -10.37 -11.72 -26.34
CA GLY A 222 -10.34 -12.77 -27.36
C GLY A 222 -11.68 -12.89 -28.07
N ALA A 223 -11.65 -13.10 -29.38
CA ALA A 223 -12.85 -13.21 -30.23
C ALA A 223 -13.85 -12.04 -30.06
N GLY A 224 -13.34 -10.80 -29.89
CA GLY A 224 -14.17 -9.61 -29.72
C GLY A 224 -14.80 -9.43 -28.33
N VAL A 225 -14.51 -10.30 -27.38
CA VAL A 225 -15.08 -10.28 -26.02
C VAL A 225 -13.98 -10.24 -24.97
N ALA A 226 -14.18 -9.44 -23.92
CA ALA A 226 -13.36 -9.41 -22.72
C ALA A 226 -13.86 -10.41 -21.69
N LYS A 227 -13.05 -11.43 -21.37
CA LYS A 227 -13.25 -12.25 -20.18
C LYS A 227 -12.85 -11.42 -18.96
N ASN A 228 -13.78 -11.26 -18.04
CA ASN A 228 -13.61 -10.44 -16.84
C ASN A 228 -12.73 -11.16 -15.79
N HIS A 229 -11.67 -10.49 -15.33
CA HIS A 229 -10.77 -10.96 -14.29
C HIS A 229 -10.83 -10.06 -13.01
N TYR A 230 -11.92 -9.29 -12.86
CA TYR A 230 -12.15 -8.55 -11.61
C TYR A 230 -12.38 -9.51 -10.44
N PRO A 231 -11.73 -9.30 -9.28
CA PRO A 231 -11.82 -10.23 -8.16
C PRO A 231 -13.26 -10.45 -7.70
N LYS A 232 -13.65 -11.72 -7.55
CA LYS A 232 -15.04 -12.06 -7.17
C LYS A 232 -15.50 -11.39 -5.87
N GLY A 233 -14.61 -11.29 -4.87
CA GLY A 233 -14.91 -10.66 -3.59
C GLY A 233 -15.04 -9.13 -3.62
N LEU A 234 -14.70 -8.48 -4.74
CA LEU A 234 -14.84 -7.03 -4.92
C LEU A 234 -16.01 -6.65 -5.83
N ARG A 235 -16.73 -7.63 -6.38
CA ARG A 235 -17.83 -7.37 -7.31
C ARG A 235 -19.02 -6.71 -6.62
N THR A 236 -19.59 -5.76 -7.30
CA THR A 236 -20.78 -4.99 -6.86
C THR A 236 -21.93 -5.21 -7.84
N SER A 237 -23.14 -5.22 -7.33
CA SER A 237 -24.36 -5.18 -8.16
C SER A 237 -24.76 -3.72 -8.37
N TYR A 238 -24.95 -3.32 -9.63
CA TYR A 238 -25.41 -2.00 -10.03
C TYR A 238 -26.78 -2.10 -10.67
#